data_35ef263c1a2a8037a08612c789cc7e89
#
_entry.id   35ef263c1a2a8037a08612c789cc7e89
#
_cell.length_a   1.000
_cell.length_b   1.000
_cell.length_c   1.000
_cell.angle_alpha   90.00
_cell.angle_beta   90.00
_cell.angle_gamma   90.00
#
_symmetry.space_group_name_H-M   'P 1'
#
loop_
_entity.id
_entity.type
_entity.pdbx_description
1 polymer ?
#
loop_
_entity_poly.entity_id
_entity_poly.type
_entity_poly.pdbx_seq_one_letter_code
_entity_poly.pdbx_strand_id
1 'polypeptide(L)'
;MPALRILLVEDCADDADLLRFQLEDAGLSFELRCASNERMLRDTLDAFQPTVAVSDLNLPGYSGLAALALLHERQPELPLVLLSGADEAPSPGVPAVVLGKSELHRLPALLAELHAG
;
A
#
# COMPACT_ATOMS: atom_id res chain seq x y z
N MET A 1 16.71 -14.13 2.64
CA MET A 1 15.30 -13.67 2.67
C MET A 1 15.10 -12.55 1.70
N PRO A 2 14.09 -12.61 0.85
CA PRO A 2 13.80 -11.49 -0.03
C PRO A 2 13.41 -10.27 0.80
N ALA A 3 13.87 -9.11 0.37
CA ALA A 3 13.50 -7.87 1.03
C ALA A 3 12.00 -7.61 0.85
N LEU A 4 11.41 -6.90 1.81
CA LEU A 4 10.04 -6.44 1.71
C LEU A 4 9.94 -5.40 0.58
N ARG A 5 9.07 -5.62 -0.37
CA ARG A 5 8.91 -4.74 -1.54
C ARG A 5 7.51 -4.15 -1.50
N ILE A 6 7.44 -2.88 -1.20
CA ILE A 6 6.17 -2.19 -0.97
C ILE A 6 5.80 -1.33 -2.17
N LEU A 7 4.64 -1.61 -2.75
CA LEU A 7 4.04 -0.74 -3.75
C LEU A 7 3.05 0.17 -3.04
N LEU A 8 3.33 1.47 -3.04
CA LEU A 8 2.48 2.46 -2.39
C LEU A 8 1.71 3.24 -3.43
N VAL A 9 0.39 3.20 -3.38
CA VAL A 9 -0.46 4.02 -4.24
C VAL A 9 -0.76 5.30 -3.49
N GLU A 10 -0.04 6.37 -3.83
CA GLU A 10 -0.10 7.66 -3.16
C GLU A 10 0.41 8.74 -4.11
N ASP A 11 -0.24 9.88 -4.16
CA ASP A 11 0.15 10.98 -5.03
C ASP A 11 0.87 12.11 -4.30
N CYS A 12 0.82 12.13 -2.97
CA CYS A 12 1.48 13.14 -2.15
C CYS A 12 2.86 12.67 -1.73
N ALA A 13 3.90 13.34 -2.21
CA ALA A 13 5.28 12.98 -1.87
C ALA A 13 5.56 13.09 -0.37
N ASP A 14 4.96 14.09 0.29
CA ASP A 14 5.16 14.27 1.73
C ASP A 14 4.56 13.12 2.53
N ASP A 15 3.38 12.65 2.15
CA ASP A 15 2.75 11.51 2.82
C ASP A 15 3.53 10.22 2.57
N ALA A 16 4.05 10.05 1.36
CA ALA A 16 4.88 8.90 1.03
C ALA A 16 6.18 8.92 1.84
N ASP A 17 6.80 10.09 1.99
CA ASP A 17 8.02 10.24 2.77
C ASP A 17 7.76 9.95 4.26
N LEU A 18 6.65 10.42 4.78
CA LEU A 18 6.28 10.17 6.18
C LEU A 18 6.12 8.66 6.42
N LEU A 19 5.45 7.97 5.51
CA LEU A 19 5.28 6.54 5.61
C LEU A 19 6.63 5.81 5.55
N ARG A 20 7.48 6.21 4.61
CA ARG A 20 8.83 5.65 4.48
C ARG A 20 9.62 5.84 5.78
N PHE A 21 9.55 7.05 6.35
CA PHE A 21 10.24 7.37 7.58
C PHE A 21 9.78 6.47 8.74
N GLN A 22 8.48 6.25 8.86
CA GLN A 22 7.94 5.38 9.91
C GLN A 22 8.44 3.94 9.76
N LEU A 23 8.52 3.45 8.53
CA LEU A 23 9.01 2.09 8.29
C LEU A 23 10.50 1.96 8.58
N GLU A 24 11.28 2.98 8.22
CA GLU A 24 12.71 3.00 8.52
C GLU A 24 12.96 3.09 10.02
N ASP A 25 12.19 3.92 10.71
CA ASP A 25 12.30 4.08 12.16
C ASP A 25 11.97 2.78 12.91
N ALA A 26 11.10 1.96 12.33
CA ALA A 26 10.75 0.67 12.89
C ALA A 26 11.80 -0.41 12.61
N GLY A 27 12.86 -0.10 11.88
CA GLY A 27 13.93 -1.04 11.59
C GLY A 27 13.65 -2.02 10.47
N LEU A 28 12.63 -1.75 9.64
CA LEU A 28 12.33 -2.64 8.52
C LEU A 28 13.31 -2.46 7.37
N SER A 29 13.71 -3.57 6.77
CA SER A 29 14.47 -3.56 5.53
C SER A 29 13.48 -3.70 4.39
N PHE A 30 13.42 -2.71 3.50
CA PHE A 30 12.40 -2.69 2.46
C PHE A 30 12.84 -1.84 1.26
N GLU A 31 12.17 -2.08 0.12
CA GLU A 31 12.18 -1.18 -1.02
C GLU A 31 10.77 -0.63 -1.18
N LEU A 32 10.64 0.64 -1.51
CA LEU A 32 9.36 1.32 -1.66
C LEU A 32 9.28 1.98 -3.03
N ARG A 33 8.21 1.71 -3.76
CA ARG A 33 7.91 2.39 -5.01
C ARG A 33 6.52 2.99 -4.91
N CYS A 34 6.37 4.20 -5.43
CA CYS A 34 5.10 4.93 -5.41
C CYS A 34 4.49 4.98 -6.80
N ALA A 35 3.16 4.89 -6.87
CA ALA A 35 2.41 5.07 -8.10
C ALA A 35 1.23 5.99 -7.79
N SER A 36 1.02 7.03 -8.60
CA SER A 36 -0.01 8.02 -8.34
C SER A 36 -1.19 7.95 -9.31
N ASN A 37 -1.14 7.07 -10.29
CA ASN A 37 -2.24 6.87 -11.24
C ASN A 37 -2.22 5.43 -11.76
N GLU A 38 -3.25 5.08 -12.52
CA GLU A 38 -3.40 3.71 -13.00
C GLU A 38 -2.24 3.27 -13.89
N ARG A 39 -1.77 4.13 -14.78
CA ARG A 39 -0.68 3.79 -15.68
C ARG A 39 0.61 3.47 -14.91
N MET A 40 0.96 4.34 -13.96
CA MET A 40 2.13 4.12 -13.11
C MET A 40 1.98 2.86 -12.28
N LEU A 41 0.76 2.60 -11.81
CA LEU A 41 0.47 1.41 -11.02
C LEU A 41 0.72 0.14 -11.83
N ARG A 42 0.22 0.08 -13.07
CA ARG A 42 0.43 -1.07 -13.93
C ARG A 42 1.91 -1.28 -14.25
N ASP A 43 2.61 -0.20 -14.61
CA ASP A 43 4.02 -0.27 -14.94
C ASP A 43 4.86 -0.71 -13.75
N THR A 44 4.58 -0.15 -12.57
CA THR A 44 5.31 -0.48 -11.36
C THR A 44 5.04 -1.92 -10.93
N LEU A 45 3.81 -2.37 -11.04
CA LEU A 45 3.43 -3.73 -10.68
C LEU A 45 4.23 -4.76 -11.49
N ASP A 46 4.35 -4.52 -12.80
CA ASP A 46 5.07 -5.43 -13.69
C ASP A 46 6.60 -5.38 -13.46
N ALA A 47 7.15 -4.19 -13.25
CA ALA A 47 8.60 -4.00 -13.16
C ALA A 47 9.15 -4.29 -11.76
N PHE A 48 8.41 -3.93 -10.73
CA PHE A 48 8.88 -3.98 -9.35
C PHE A 48 8.61 -5.32 -8.67
N GLN A 49 7.51 -5.97 -9.02
CA GLN A 49 7.07 -7.23 -8.42
C GLN A 49 6.97 -7.12 -6.90
N PRO A 50 6.03 -6.31 -6.39
CA PRO A 50 5.92 -6.06 -4.95
C PRO A 50 5.50 -7.32 -4.18
N THR A 51 5.85 -7.35 -2.89
CA THR A 51 5.41 -8.40 -1.97
C THR A 51 4.21 -7.96 -1.14
N VAL A 52 3.91 -6.67 -1.14
CA VAL A 52 2.72 -6.11 -0.50
C VAL A 52 2.40 -4.77 -1.16
N ALA A 53 1.13 -4.41 -1.19
CA ALA A 53 0.69 -3.12 -1.72
C ALA A 53 -0.12 -2.37 -0.66
N VAL A 54 0.12 -1.07 -0.57
CA VAL A 54 -0.59 -0.16 0.33
C VAL A 54 -1.20 0.95 -0.52
N SER A 55 -2.50 1.19 -0.39
CA SER A 55 -3.17 2.25 -1.13
C SER A 55 -3.87 3.20 -0.18
N ASP A 56 -3.77 4.51 -0.45
CA ASP A 56 -4.62 5.49 0.18
C ASP A 56 -6.01 5.39 -0.44
N LEU A 57 -7.05 5.50 0.39
CA LEU A 57 -8.43 5.49 -0.10
C LEU A 57 -8.75 6.69 -0.97
N ASN A 58 -8.29 7.87 -0.56
CA ASN A 58 -8.59 9.13 -1.22
C ASN A 58 -7.39 9.64 -2.01
N LEU A 59 -7.46 9.46 -3.33
CA LEU A 59 -6.43 9.93 -4.25
C LEU A 59 -7.05 10.93 -5.22
N PRO A 60 -6.45 12.12 -5.42
CA PRO A 60 -6.93 13.03 -6.47
C PRO A 60 -6.83 12.37 -7.84
N GLY A 61 -7.95 12.32 -8.55
CA GLY A 61 -7.99 11.80 -9.91
C GLY A 61 -7.91 10.29 -10.04
N TYR A 62 -7.86 9.55 -8.92
CA TYR A 62 -7.85 8.09 -8.96
C TYR A 62 -8.45 7.55 -7.66
N SER A 63 -9.14 6.44 -7.74
CA SER A 63 -9.77 5.81 -6.58
C SER A 63 -8.85 4.76 -5.97
N GLY A 64 -8.67 4.82 -4.64
CA GLY A 64 -7.94 3.77 -3.93
C GLY A 64 -8.61 2.41 -4.06
N LEU A 65 -9.94 2.38 -4.10
CA LEU A 65 -10.68 1.14 -4.31
C LEU A 65 -10.43 0.57 -5.70
N ALA A 66 -10.37 1.43 -6.71
CA ALA A 66 -10.05 0.99 -8.07
C ALA A 66 -8.62 0.45 -8.15
N ALA A 67 -7.69 1.08 -7.43
CA ALA A 67 -6.31 0.61 -7.37
C ALA A 67 -6.24 -0.80 -6.75
N LEU A 68 -6.94 -1.02 -5.65
CA LEU A 68 -6.98 -2.34 -5.02
C LEU A 68 -7.60 -3.40 -5.94
N ALA A 69 -8.67 -3.04 -6.63
CA ALA A 69 -9.32 -3.96 -7.56
C ALA A 69 -8.37 -4.37 -8.68
N LEU A 70 -7.62 -3.42 -9.23
CA LEU A 70 -6.64 -3.70 -10.26
C LEU A 70 -5.52 -4.60 -9.75
N LEU A 71 -5.00 -4.32 -8.55
CA LEU A 71 -3.94 -5.11 -7.94
C LEU A 71 -4.40 -6.55 -7.70
N HIS A 72 -5.61 -6.70 -7.17
CA HIS A 72 -6.17 -8.03 -6.90
C HIS A 72 -6.41 -8.81 -8.20
N GLU A 73 -6.86 -8.15 -9.24
CA GLU A 73 -7.09 -8.77 -10.54
C GLU A 73 -5.78 -9.27 -11.16
N ARG A 74 -4.72 -8.45 -11.06
CA ARG A 74 -3.43 -8.78 -11.66
C ARG A 74 -2.62 -9.76 -10.83
N GLN A 75 -2.71 -9.66 -9.51
CA GLN A 75 -1.99 -10.53 -8.58
C GLN A 75 -2.89 -10.90 -7.41
N PRO A 76 -3.73 -11.93 -7.58
CA PRO A 76 -4.71 -12.29 -6.53
C PRO A 76 -4.11 -12.67 -5.19
N GLU A 77 -2.85 -13.07 -5.15
CA GLU A 77 -2.19 -13.48 -3.92
C GLU A 77 -1.44 -12.35 -3.22
N LEU A 78 -1.37 -11.17 -3.85
CA LEU A 78 -0.66 -10.03 -3.28
C LEU A 78 -1.44 -9.49 -2.07
N PRO A 79 -0.80 -9.43 -0.87
CA PRO A 79 -1.44 -8.80 0.28
C PRO A 79 -1.70 -7.32 0.03
N LEU A 80 -2.89 -6.84 0.38
CA LEU A 80 -3.31 -5.47 0.14
C LEU A 80 -3.68 -4.79 1.44
N VAL A 81 -3.29 -3.53 1.59
CA VAL A 81 -3.64 -2.69 2.73
C VAL A 81 -4.28 -1.41 2.21
N LEU A 82 -5.41 -1.03 2.77
CA LEU A 82 -6.10 0.21 2.43
C LEU A 82 -6.01 1.16 3.62
N LEU A 83 -5.50 2.36 3.38
CA LEU A 83 -5.43 3.41 4.40
C LEU A 83 -6.64 4.32 4.28
N SER A 84 -7.39 4.48 5.36
CA SER A 84 -8.62 5.27 5.35
C SER A 84 -8.57 6.38 6.39
N GLY A 85 -9.34 7.45 6.16
CA GLY A 85 -9.51 8.51 7.14
C GLY A 85 -10.37 8.06 8.32
N ALA A 86 -10.40 8.88 9.38
CA ALA A 86 -11.01 8.51 10.65
C ALA A 86 -12.52 8.21 10.56
N ASP A 87 -13.22 8.89 9.66
CA ASP A 87 -14.68 8.77 9.55
C ASP A 87 -15.12 7.85 8.42
N GLU A 88 -14.18 7.14 7.81
CA GLU A 88 -14.48 6.31 6.66
C GLU A 88 -14.44 4.83 7.05
N ALA A 89 -15.45 4.10 6.59
CA ALA A 89 -15.52 2.66 6.80
C ALA A 89 -15.73 1.98 5.45
N PRO A 90 -14.72 2.02 4.57
CA PRO A 90 -14.87 1.49 3.22
C PRO A 90 -14.97 -0.03 3.21
N SER A 91 -15.73 -0.51 2.24
CA SER A 91 -15.75 -1.93 1.91
C SER A 91 -14.95 -2.09 0.62
N PRO A 92 -13.73 -2.60 0.67
CA PRO A 92 -12.86 -2.60 -0.50
C PRO A 92 -13.32 -3.49 -1.65
N GLY A 93 -14.22 -4.42 -1.42
CA GLY A 93 -14.69 -5.32 -2.46
C GLY A 93 -13.69 -6.40 -2.84
N VAL A 94 -12.48 -6.36 -2.29
CA VAL A 94 -11.43 -7.36 -2.50
C VAL A 94 -10.81 -7.67 -1.13
N PRO A 95 -10.13 -8.80 -0.96
CA PRO A 95 -9.46 -9.10 0.30
C PRO A 95 -8.35 -8.08 0.57
N ALA A 96 -8.54 -7.25 1.58
CA ALA A 96 -7.56 -6.23 1.97
C ALA A 96 -7.72 -5.90 3.45
N VAL A 97 -6.61 -5.55 4.09
CA VAL A 97 -6.64 -5.06 5.46
C VAL A 97 -6.90 -3.56 5.41
N VAL A 98 -7.90 -3.10 6.16
CA VAL A 98 -8.20 -1.67 6.26
C VAL A 98 -7.54 -1.13 7.53
N LEU A 99 -6.70 -0.12 7.38
CA LEU A 99 -6.00 0.51 8.50
C LEU A 99 -6.32 2.00 8.51
N GLY A 100 -6.73 2.52 9.66
CA GLY A 100 -7.00 3.95 9.79
C GLY A 100 -5.69 4.74 9.76
N LYS A 101 -5.73 5.94 9.17
CA LYS A 101 -4.54 6.81 9.13
C LYS A 101 -4.06 7.23 10.50
N SER A 102 -4.94 7.22 11.51
CA SER A 102 -4.55 7.46 12.89
C SER A 102 -3.78 6.31 13.51
N GLU A 103 -3.74 5.17 12.85
CA GLU A 103 -3.09 3.97 13.33
C GLU A 103 -1.87 3.58 12.48
N LEU A 104 -1.27 4.53 11.78
CA LEU A 104 -0.10 4.28 10.92
C LEU A 104 1.08 3.68 11.69
N HIS A 105 1.15 3.92 12.99
CA HIS A 105 2.21 3.33 13.83
C HIS A 105 2.13 1.80 13.87
N ARG A 106 0.99 1.21 13.50
CA ARG A 106 0.82 -0.24 13.43
C ARG A 106 1.24 -0.83 12.08
N LEU A 107 1.45 0.04 11.09
CA LEU A 107 1.72 -0.42 9.74
C LEU A 107 3.02 -1.25 9.62
N PRO A 108 4.13 -0.87 10.26
CA PRO A 108 5.37 -1.67 10.14
C PRO A 108 5.17 -3.12 10.57
N ALA A 109 4.53 -3.36 11.71
CA ALA A 109 4.27 -4.70 12.19
C ALA A 109 3.31 -5.46 11.25
N LEU A 110 2.29 -4.78 10.75
CA LEU A 110 1.33 -5.36 9.83
C LEU A 110 2.01 -5.81 8.53
N LEU A 111 2.86 -4.95 7.96
CA LEU A 111 3.56 -5.28 6.72
C LEU A 111 4.53 -6.44 6.91
N ALA A 112 5.23 -6.48 8.04
CA ALA A 112 6.11 -7.59 8.35
C ALA A 112 5.33 -8.89 8.47
N GLU A 113 4.17 -8.86 9.10
CA GLU A 113 3.31 -10.03 9.27
C GLU A 113 2.77 -10.51 7.92
N LEU A 114 2.31 -9.60 7.06
CA LEU A 114 1.80 -9.96 5.74
C LEU A 114 2.89 -10.51 4.84
N HIS A 115 4.10 -9.97 4.96
CA HIS A 115 5.24 -10.45 4.17
C HIS A 115 5.67 -11.86 4.59
N ALA A 116 5.61 -12.15 5.87
CA ALA A 116 5.98 -13.45 6.41
C ALA A 116 4.92 -14.53 6.12
N GLY A 117 3.67 -14.09 6.01
CA GLY A 117 2.56 -14.98 5.71
C GLY A 117 2.45 -15.25 4.24
#